data_ecff808a9f9569294a18587c1040c836
#
_entry.id   ecff808a9f9569294a18587c1040c836
#
_cell.length_a   1.000
_cell.length_b   1.000
_cell.length_c   1.000
_cell.angle_alpha   90.00
_cell.angle_beta   90.00
_cell.angle_gamma   90.00
#
_symmetry.space_group_name_H-M   'P 1'
#
loop_
_entity.id
_entity.type
_entity.pdbx_description
1 polymer ?
#
loop_
_entity_poly.entity_id
_entity_poly.type
_entity_poly.pdbx_seq_one_letter_code
_entity_poly.pdbx_strand_id
1 'polypeptide(L)'
;MRPAQDFRSLIPQPPGIRIAGPTARAHAQARLKGGRARELFDYWSRLYAAPYHGLTVDGRVLPDLYKRRSERAPIASMVDAARQLLSLLSPQQQQLACFLIDAPQWRRWQNTEIYAETGGLRLEEANDAIRNAVLALLRGA
;
A
#
# COMPACT_ATOMS: atom_id res chain seq x y z
N MET A 1 2.82 -36.89 -11.52
CA MET A 1 2.72 -35.51 -10.98
C MET A 1 1.93 -35.57 -9.68
N ARG A 2 2.53 -35.28 -8.52
CA ARG A 2 1.75 -35.18 -7.28
C ARG A 2 0.82 -33.95 -7.39
N PRO A 3 -0.46 -34.06 -6.99
CA PRO A 3 -1.33 -32.91 -6.95
C PRO A 3 -0.71 -31.85 -6.03
N ALA A 4 -0.75 -30.60 -6.46
CA ALA A 4 -0.25 -29.50 -5.63
C ALA A 4 -1.01 -29.52 -4.30
N GLN A 5 -0.29 -29.80 -3.24
CA GLN A 5 -0.87 -29.86 -1.91
C GLN A 5 -1.33 -28.45 -1.53
N ASP A 6 -2.60 -28.28 -1.20
CA ASP A 6 -3.11 -26.98 -0.78
C ASP A 6 -2.42 -26.55 0.52
N PHE A 7 -1.43 -25.66 0.39
CA PHE A 7 -0.65 -25.14 1.51
C PHE A 7 -1.48 -24.36 2.51
N ARG A 8 -2.70 -23.93 2.14
CA ARG A 8 -3.58 -23.16 3.03
C ARG A 8 -3.97 -23.94 4.27
N SER A 9 -4.09 -25.25 4.17
CA SER A 9 -4.33 -26.14 5.31
C SER A 9 -3.17 -26.19 6.31
N LEU A 10 -1.96 -25.80 5.88
CA LEU A 10 -0.74 -25.78 6.70
C LEU A 10 -0.52 -24.42 7.39
N ILE A 11 -1.30 -23.40 7.02
CA ILE A 11 -1.20 -22.08 7.65
C ILE A 11 -1.84 -22.15 9.03
N PRO A 12 -1.06 -21.92 10.12
CA PRO A 12 -1.64 -21.86 11.45
C PRO A 12 -2.76 -20.82 11.51
N GLN A 13 -3.91 -21.20 12.03
CA GLN A 13 -4.94 -20.22 12.31
C GLN A 13 -4.38 -19.23 13.34
N PRO A 14 -4.34 -17.92 13.04
CA PRO A 14 -3.84 -16.95 13.99
C PRO A 14 -4.67 -17.03 15.27
N PRO A 15 -4.04 -17.04 16.46
CA PRO A 15 -4.79 -16.96 17.71
C PRO A 15 -5.69 -15.72 17.63
N GLY A 16 -6.99 -15.94 17.80
CA GLY A 16 -8.07 -15.02 17.50
C GLY A 16 -7.71 -13.54 17.61
N ILE A 17 -7.49 -12.91 16.47
CA ILE A 17 -7.33 -11.45 16.40
C ILE A 17 -8.65 -10.85 16.86
N ARG A 18 -8.65 -10.19 18.03
CA ARG A 18 -9.83 -9.45 18.49
C ARG A 18 -10.06 -8.27 17.55
N ILE A 19 -10.99 -8.43 16.63
CA ILE A 19 -11.42 -7.35 15.76
C ILE A 19 -12.31 -6.41 16.57
N ALA A 20 -11.85 -5.17 16.77
CA ALA A 20 -12.62 -4.14 17.45
C ALA A 20 -13.45 -3.36 16.42
N GLY A 21 -14.67 -3.81 16.16
CA GLY A 21 -15.60 -3.14 15.25
C GLY A 21 -15.89 -3.92 13.96
N PRO A 22 -16.99 -3.54 13.25
CA PRO A 22 -17.53 -4.30 12.11
C PRO A 22 -16.71 -4.13 10.81
N THR A 23 -15.84 -3.13 10.74
CA THR A 23 -15.01 -2.82 9.55
C THR A 23 -13.56 -2.62 9.94
N ALA A 24 -12.64 -2.77 9.00
CA ALA A 24 -11.22 -2.49 9.23
C ALA A 24 -10.99 -1.03 9.64
N ARG A 25 -11.79 -0.10 9.13
CA ARG A 25 -11.75 1.32 9.52
C ARG A 25 -12.19 1.51 10.98
N ALA A 26 -13.29 0.88 11.39
CA ALA A 26 -13.76 0.94 12.78
C ALA A 26 -12.77 0.28 13.74
N HIS A 27 -12.16 -0.84 13.33
CA HIS A 27 -11.09 -1.49 14.08
C HIS A 27 -9.89 -0.56 14.26
N ALA A 28 -9.39 0.05 13.19
CA ALA A 28 -8.27 0.99 13.25
C ALA A 28 -8.58 2.18 14.19
N GLN A 29 -9.75 2.79 14.05
CA GLN A 29 -10.18 3.90 14.93
C GLN A 29 -10.23 3.48 16.41
N ALA A 30 -10.73 2.28 16.70
CA ALA A 30 -10.77 1.78 18.07
C ALA A 30 -9.36 1.54 18.63
N ARG A 31 -8.47 0.96 17.82
CA ARG A 31 -7.07 0.68 18.21
C ARG A 31 -6.26 1.95 18.42
N LEU A 32 -6.56 3.03 17.69
CA LEU A 32 -5.85 4.31 17.76
C LEU A 32 -6.38 5.27 18.85
N LYS A 33 -7.38 4.87 19.64
CA LYS A 33 -7.86 5.67 20.77
C LYS A 33 -6.84 5.83 21.88
N GLY A 34 -5.87 4.90 22.01
CA GLY A 34 -4.83 4.97 23.03
C GLY A 34 -3.91 3.75 23.02
N GLY A 35 -2.99 3.70 24.00
CA GLY A 35 -2.04 2.61 24.17
C GLY A 35 -0.94 2.57 23.11
N ARG A 36 -0.19 1.45 23.08
CA ARG A 36 0.99 1.27 22.23
C ARG A 36 0.74 1.54 20.74
N ALA A 37 -0.44 1.22 20.23
CA ALA A 37 -0.77 1.48 18.82
C ALA A 37 -0.77 2.99 18.55
N ARG A 38 -1.40 3.78 19.40
CA ARG A 38 -1.41 5.24 19.28
C ARG A 38 -0.02 5.83 19.36
N GLU A 39 0.78 5.42 20.34
CA GLU A 39 2.17 5.89 20.50
C GLU A 39 3.01 5.61 19.25
N LEU A 40 2.87 4.41 18.67
CA LEU A 40 3.57 4.03 17.45
C LEU A 40 3.16 4.91 16.25
N PHE A 41 1.86 5.17 16.10
CA PHE A 41 1.38 6.04 15.02
C PHE A 41 1.79 7.49 15.20
N ASP A 42 1.81 8.00 16.41
CA ASP A 42 2.32 9.34 16.70
C ASP A 42 3.82 9.45 16.40
N TYR A 43 4.60 8.40 16.69
CA TYR A 43 6.00 8.31 16.31
C TYR A 43 6.18 8.32 14.78
N TRP A 44 5.46 7.49 14.04
CA TRP A 44 5.52 7.47 12.58
C TRP A 44 5.08 8.79 11.95
N SER A 45 4.08 9.44 12.51
CA SER A 45 3.64 10.76 12.04
C SER A 45 4.75 11.81 12.16
N ARG A 46 5.53 11.76 13.24
CA ARG A 46 6.71 12.63 13.39
C ARG A 46 7.80 12.31 12.36
N LEU A 47 8.08 11.02 12.13
CA LEU A 47 9.04 10.60 11.11
C LEU A 47 8.60 11.01 9.70
N TYR A 48 7.30 10.92 9.43
CA TYR A 48 6.74 11.34 8.16
C TYR A 48 6.86 12.86 7.95
N ALA A 49 6.65 13.66 8.98
CA ALA A 49 6.78 15.11 8.93
C ALA A 49 8.25 15.59 8.85
N ALA A 50 9.19 14.75 9.27
CA ALA A 50 10.62 15.07 9.19
C ALA A 50 11.09 15.15 7.73
N PRO A 51 12.09 15.99 7.41
CA PRO A 51 12.71 16.02 6.09
C PRO A 51 13.21 14.63 5.67
N TYR A 52 12.98 14.26 4.42
CA TYR A 52 13.49 13.01 3.89
C TYR A 52 14.91 13.20 3.34
N HIS A 53 15.85 12.48 3.90
CA HIS A 53 17.27 12.54 3.54
C HIS A 53 17.74 11.37 2.67
N GLY A 54 16.82 10.53 2.19
CA GLY A 54 17.15 9.35 1.40
C GLY A 54 17.73 8.20 2.25
N LEU A 55 18.33 7.24 1.58
CA LEU A 55 18.99 6.08 2.19
C LEU A 55 20.46 6.43 2.52
N THR A 56 20.67 7.34 3.47
CA THR A 56 22.02 7.71 3.89
C THR A 56 22.21 7.47 5.38
N VAL A 57 23.40 7.05 5.78
CA VAL A 57 23.73 6.80 7.19
C VAL A 57 23.92 8.10 7.95
N ASP A 58 24.40 9.14 7.27
CA ASP A 58 24.80 10.43 7.82
C ASP A 58 23.91 11.59 7.36
N GLY A 59 22.80 11.32 6.68
CA GLY A 59 21.92 12.34 6.11
C GLY A 59 22.44 13.03 4.86
N ARG A 60 23.61 12.63 4.33
CA ARG A 60 24.13 13.16 3.09
C ARG A 60 23.55 12.42 1.91
N VAL A 61 23.00 13.16 0.94
CA VAL A 61 22.58 12.58 -0.33
C VAL A 61 23.83 12.29 -1.17
N LEU A 62 24.04 11.01 -1.48
CA LEU A 62 25.11 10.58 -2.38
C LEU A 62 24.57 10.61 -3.82
N PRO A 63 25.00 11.58 -4.65
CA PRO A 63 24.57 11.62 -6.04
C PRO A 63 25.12 10.42 -6.81
N ASP A 64 24.40 9.99 -7.84
CA ASP A 64 24.83 8.96 -8.79
C ASP A 64 25.14 7.57 -8.20
N LEU A 65 24.75 7.30 -6.96
CA LEU A 65 24.95 5.98 -6.32
C LEU A 65 24.27 4.87 -7.13
N TYR A 66 23.08 5.16 -7.67
CA TYR A 66 22.33 4.26 -8.53
C TYR A 66 21.96 4.98 -9.83
N LYS A 67 22.72 4.71 -10.89
CA LYS A 67 22.42 5.26 -12.22
C LYS A 67 21.17 4.59 -12.79
N ARG A 68 20.16 5.38 -13.09
CA ARG A 68 18.99 4.89 -13.82
C ARG A 68 19.40 4.47 -15.23
N ARG A 69 19.12 3.23 -15.59
CA ARG A 69 19.33 2.71 -16.94
C ARG A 69 18.00 2.15 -17.45
N SER A 70 17.73 2.32 -18.73
CA SER A 70 16.62 1.60 -19.35
C SER A 70 16.99 0.13 -19.46
N GLU A 71 16.29 -0.73 -18.76
CA GLU A 71 16.46 -2.19 -18.84
C GLU A 71 15.56 -2.82 -19.90
N ARG A 72 14.85 -1.99 -20.69
CA ARG A 72 13.89 -2.40 -21.72
C ARG A 72 12.82 -3.36 -21.20
N ALA A 73 12.41 -3.17 -19.95
CA ALA A 73 11.33 -3.96 -19.36
C ALA A 73 10.05 -3.81 -20.21
N PRO A 74 9.30 -4.89 -20.46
CA PRO A 74 8.09 -4.86 -21.26
C PRO A 74 6.93 -4.25 -20.45
N ILE A 75 6.90 -2.93 -20.31
CA ILE A 75 5.91 -2.21 -19.48
C ILE A 75 4.57 -1.92 -20.20
N ALA A 76 4.43 -2.26 -21.47
CA ALA A 76 3.25 -1.88 -22.26
C ALA A 76 1.94 -2.40 -21.64
N SER A 77 1.91 -3.68 -21.26
CA SER A 77 0.73 -4.30 -20.63
C SER A 77 0.35 -3.63 -19.30
N MET A 78 1.36 -3.27 -18.49
CA MET A 78 1.15 -2.56 -17.23
C MET A 78 0.61 -1.15 -17.46
N VAL A 79 1.14 -0.43 -18.46
CA VAL A 79 0.66 0.92 -18.83
C VAL A 79 -0.79 0.88 -19.31
N ASP A 80 -1.14 -0.09 -20.14
CA ASP A 80 -2.51 -0.23 -20.64
C ASP A 80 -3.48 -0.62 -19.52
N ALA A 81 -3.09 -1.53 -18.63
CA ALA A 81 -3.88 -1.86 -17.44
C ALA A 81 -4.05 -0.66 -16.50
N ALA A 82 -3.01 0.16 -16.32
CA ALA A 82 -3.10 1.39 -15.53
C ALA A 82 -4.07 2.40 -16.15
N ARG A 83 -4.03 2.60 -17.47
CA ARG A 83 -5.00 3.46 -18.17
C ARG A 83 -6.43 2.97 -18.01
N GLN A 84 -6.64 1.67 -18.14
CA GLN A 84 -7.95 1.07 -17.94
C GLN A 84 -8.44 1.27 -16.50
N LEU A 85 -7.59 1.05 -15.50
CA LEU A 85 -7.94 1.32 -14.11
C LEU A 85 -8.34 2.79 -13.92
N LEU A 86 -7.52 3.73 -14.39
CA LEU A 86 -7.80 5.17 -14.26
C LEU A 86 -9.13 5.57 -14.91
N SER A 87 -9.51 4.96 -16.04
CA SER A 87 -10.80 5.24 -16.70
C SER A 87 -12.02 4.78 -15.91
N LEU A 88 -11.86 3.82 -14.99
CA LEU A 88 -12.92 3.30 -14.12
C LEU A 88 -13.07 4.10 -12.81
N LEU A 89 -12.06 4.88 -12.44
CA LEU A 89 -12.06 5.65 -11.21
C LEU A 89 -12.81 6.97 -11.38
N SER A 90 -13.66 7.30 -10.40
CA SER A 90 -14.22 8.64 -10.30
C SER A 90 -13.12 9.68 -10.02
N PRO A 91 -13.36 10.98 -10.29
CA PRO A 91 -12.38 12.02 -9.96
C PRO A 91 -11.93 12.01 -8.50
N GLN A 92 -12.84 11.73 -7.57
CA GLN A 92 -12.54 11.62 -6.15
C GLN A 92 -11.64 10.40 -5.86
N GLN A 93 -11.90 9.26 -6.49
CA GLN A 93 -11.07 8.07 -6.34
C GLN A 93 -9.68 8.27 -6.94
N GLN A 94 -9.57 8.98 -8.06
CA GLN A 94 -8.27 9.34 -8.65
C GLN A 94 -7.46 10.24 -7.70
N GLN A 95 -8.08 11.24 -7.07
CA GLN A 95 -7.41 12.09 -6.07
C GLN A 95 -6.89 11.30 -4.86
N LEU A 96 -7.59 10.24 -4.47
CA LEU A 96 -7.17 9.37 -3.35
C LEU A 96 -6.07 8.38 -3.72
N ALA A 97 -5.97 7.98 -4.98
CA ALA A 97 -5.13 6.87 -5.42
C ALA A 97 -3.93 7.29 -6.29
N CYS A 98 -3.96 8.49 -6.88
CA CYS A 98 -2.94 8.94 -7.82
C CYS A 98 -2.11 10.07 -7.20
N PHE A 99 -0.81 9.86 -7.12
CA PHE A 99 0.13 10.83 -6.57
C PHE A 99 1.28 11.05 -7.54
N LEU A 100 1.87 12.22 -7.50
CA LEU A 100 3.12 12.49 -8.22
C LEU A 100 4.24 11.56 -7.73
N ILE A 101 5.19 11.27 -8.59
CA ILE A 101 6.26 10.30 -8.27
C ILE A 101 7.14 10.73 -7.09
N ASP A 102 7.23 12.03 -6.84
CA ASP A 102 7.95 12.66 -5.73
C ASP A 102 7.06 12.99 -4.53
N ALA A 103 5.79 12.60 -4.57
CA ALA A 103 4.84 12.91 -3.52
C ALA A 103 5.21 12.22 -2.19
N PRO A 104 5.06 12.91 -1.05
CA PRO A 104 5.43 12.36 0.24
C PRO A 104 4.59 11.15 0.66
N GLN A 105 3.44 10.90 0.04
CA GLN A 105 2.56 9.77 0.30
C GLN A 105 3.26 8.42 0.10
N TRP A 106 4.25 8.32 -0.79
CA TRP A 106 5.04 7.11 -1.00
C TRP A 106 5.81 6.65 0.25
N ARG A 107 6.01 7.53 1.22
CA ARG A 107 6.68 7.23 2.48
C ARG A 107 5.74 6.63 3.53
N ARG A 108 4.44 6.57 3.27
CA ARG A 108 3.41 6.11 4.23
C ARG A 108 3.09 4.63 4.13
N TRP A 109 3.83 3.89 3.33
CA TRP A 109 3.63 2.45 3.25
C TRP A 109 3.82 1.79 4.62
N GLN A 110 2.88 0.95 5.02
CA GLN A 110 2.87 0.27 6.30
C GLN A 110 2.50 -1.20 6.12
N ASN A 111 3.08 -2.04 6.97
CA ASN A 111 2.76 -3.47 7.06
C ASN A 111 2.26 -3.81 8.47
N THR A 112 1.11 -3.26 8.84
CA THR A 112 0.47 -3.48 10.14
C THR A 112 -0.96 -3.96 9.97
N GLU A 113 -1.51 -4.59 11.01
CA GLU A 113 -2.92 -5.00 11.05
C GLU A 113 -3.89 -3.81 11.21
N ILE A 114 -3.37 -2.62 11.47
CA ILE A 114 -4.17 -1.42 11.69
C ILE A 114 -4.16 -0.56 10.44
N TYR A 115 -5.31 -0.43 9.80
CA TYR A 115 -5.48 0.48 8.67
C TYR A 115 -5.64 1.93 9.17
N ALA A 116 -4.54 2.66 9.21
CA ALA A 116 -4.51 4.05 9.67
C ALA A 116 -4.46 5.07 8.54
N GLU A 117 -3.86 4.71 7.40
CA GLU A 117 -3.82 5.59 6.24
C GLU A 117 -5.18 5.64 5.55
N THR A 118 -5.58 6.85 5.15
CA THR A 118 -6.85 7.11 4.47
C THR A 118 -6.69 7.30 2.96
N GLY A 119 -5.45 7.34 2.46
CA GLY A 119 -5.14 7.39 1.03
C GLY A 119 -5.29 6.04 0.36
N GLY A 120 -5.41 6.06 -0.97
CA GLY A 120 -5.60 4.85 -1.76
C GLY A 120 -7.06 4.38 -1.82
N LEU A 121 -7.25 3.25 -2.49
CA LEU A 121 -8.54 2.59 -2.65
C LEU A 121 -8.53 1.28 -1.88
N ARG A 122 -9.55 1.08 -1.08
CA ARG A 122 -9.76 -0.19 -0.41
C ARG A 122 -10.51 -1.14 -1.34
N LEU A 123 -9.89 -2.26 -1.68
CA LEU A 123 -10.45 -3.19 -2.66
C LEU A 123 -11.73 -3.86 -2.16
N GLU A 124 -11.88 -4.04 -0.85
CA GLU A 124 -13.12 -4.56 -0.26
C GLU A 124 -14.30 -3.58 -0.36
N GLU A 125 -14.05 -2.29 -0.51
CA GLU A 125 -15.05 -1.23 -0.72
C GLU A 125 -15.25 -0.92 -2.22
N ALA A 126 -14.39 -1.43 -3.10
CA ALA A 126 -14.46 -1.22 -4.54
C ALA A 126 -15.44 -2.19 -5.22
N ASN A 127 -16.00 -1.78 -6.35
CA ASN A 127 -16.79 -2.68 -7.21
C ASN A 127 -15.88 -3.68 -7.94
N ASP A 128 -16.48 -4.71 -8.54
CA ASP A 128 -15.74 -5.78 -9.21
C ASP A 128 -14.92 -5.29 -10.41
N ALA A 129 -15.39 -4.28 -11.13
CA ALA A 129 -14.67 -3.73 -12.28
C ALA A 129 -13.33 -3.11 -11.84
N ILE A 130 -13.33 -2.30 -10.78
CA ILE A 130 -12.13 -1.70 -10.20
C ILE A 130 -11.22 -2.78 -9.63
N ARG A 131 -11.76 -3.76 -8.87
CA ARG A 131 -10.96 -4.87 -8.32
C ARG A 131 -10.24 -5.65 -9.41
N ASN A 132 -10.96 -6.01 -10.48
CA ASN A 132 -10.39 -6.74 -11.61
C ASN A 132 -9.32 -5.93 -12.35
N ALA A 133 -9.52 -4.62 -12.51
CA ALA A 133 -8.54 -3.73 -13.14
C ALA A 133 -7.26 -3.62 -12.29
N VAL A 134 -7.37 -3.52 -10.96
CA VAL A 134 -6.19 -3.56 -10.07
C VAL A 134 -5.44 -4.88 -10.18
N LEU A 135 -6.16 -6.01 -10.20
CA LEU A 135 -5.52 -7.33 -10.38
C LEU A 135 -4.86 -7.47 -11.76
N ALA A 136 -5.45 -6.89 -12.82
CA ALA A 136 -4.84 -6.84 -14.13
C ALA A 136 -3.55 -6.02 -14.15
N LEU A 137 -3.55 -4.86 -13.47
CA LEU A 137 -2.35 -4.03 -13.31
C LEU A 137 -1.23 -4.79 -12.59
N LEU A 138 -1.53 -5.47 -11.48
CA LEU A 138 -0.55 -6.27 -10.74
C LEU A 138 0.01 -7.45 -11.53
N ARG A 139 -0.79 -8.04 -12.42
CA ARG A 139 -0.31 -9.13 -13.31
C ARG A 139 0.53 -8.61 -14.48
N GLY A 140 0.36 -7.36 -14.86
CA GLY A 140 1.13 -6.71 -15.93
C GLY A 140 2.47 -6.13 -15.47
N ALA A 141 2.67 -6.03 -14.16
CA ALA A 141 3.89 -5.55 -13.53
C ALA A 141 4.89 -6.70 -13.28
#